data_89f3d85435fa5564f8ae28e9fdd032f2
#
_entry.id   89f3d85435fa5564f8ae28e9fdd032f2
#
_cell.length_a   1.000
_cell.length_b   1.000
_cell.length_c   1.000
_cell.angle_alpha   90.00
_cell.angle_beta   90.00
_cell.angle_gamma   90.00
#
_symmetry.space_group_name_H-M   'P 1'
#
loop_
_entity.id
_entity.type
_entity.pdbx_description
1 polymer ?
#
loop_
_entity_poly.entity_id
_entity_poly.type
_entity_poly.pdbx_seq_one_letter_code
_entity_poly.pdbx_strand_id
1 'polypeptide(L)'
;MKNPTSPNSLSRRDLLKRGSAIALGATVGSQAITGFPTIWAQNIKNVTLRQFGTGVSNINAIAQKAKEDLGINLELTALDTDATAQRVVTQPKSFDIADIEYFTLKKVWPSGNMQPMDISKLKYFDKIAGTFKDGKLTPSSTIAQGTAPHTVSFTDGPNSKSFSKSMTNWYTMVPTIYNADTLGIRPDLIGRPINSWTELLNPEFKGKASILNISSIGIMDAAMVCEAMGEVQYGDKGNMTREEIDKTMAIFTEAKKAGQFRAFWKTFDESVNLMASGEGVIQS
;
A
#
# COMPACT_ATOMS: atom_id res chain seq x y z
N MET A 1 21.31 -49.20 -17.38
CA MET A 1 20.95 -48.00 -18.13
C MET A 1 20.80 -46.87 -17.11
N LYS A 2 21.70 -45.90 -17.12
CA LYS A 2 21.67 -44.75 -16.19
C LYS A 2 20.86 -43.64 -16.84
N ASN A 3 19.80 -43.16 -16.14
CA ASN A 3 19.03 -41.98 -16.55
C ASN A 3 19.90 -40.71 -16.45
N PRO A 4 19.81 -39.78 -17.41
CA PRO A 4 20.52 -38.51 -17.33
C PRO A 4 19.85 -37.60 -16.30
N THR A 5 20.68 -37.05 -15.41
CA THR A 5 20.28 -36.03 -14.42
C THR A 5 19.90 -34.75 -15.11
N SER A 6 18.71 -34.26 -14.77
CA SER A 6 18.16 -32.94 -15.14
C SER A 6 19.10 -31.80 -14.69
N PRO A 7 19.29 -30.72 -15.47
CA PRO A 7 20.12 -29.59 -15.08
C PRO A 7 19.48 -28.82 -13.91
N ASN A 8 20.32 -28.50 -12.90
CA ASN A 8 19.96 -27.74 -11.70
C ASN A 8 19.17 -26.49 -12.03
N SER A 9 17.92 -26.47 -11.69
CA SER A 9 17.11 -25.26 -11.70
C SER A 9 17.56 -24.33 -10.56
N LEU A 10 18.22 -23.25 -10.91
CA LEU A 10 18.58 -22.21 -9.95
C LEU A 10 17.30 -21.64 -9.30
N SER A 11 17.29 -21.56 -7.96
CA SER A 11 16.13 -20.97 -7.28
C SER A 11 16.03 -19.48 -7.63
N ARG A 12 14.78 -18.96 -7.74
CA ARG A 12 14.51 -17.56 -8.05
C ARG A 12 15.22 -16.59 -7.09
N ARG A 13 15.40 -17.01 -5.84
CA ARG A 13 16.11 -16.26 -4.80
C ARG A 13 17.63 -16.24 -5.02
N ASP A 14 18.20 -17.31 -5.59
CA ASP A 14 19.62 -17.40 -5.92
C ASP A 14 19.97 -16.52 -7.12
N LEU A 15 19.02 -16.35 -8.04
CA LEU A 15 19.15 -15.41 -9.16
C LEU A 15 19.22 -13.94 -8.68
N LEU A 16 18.36 -13.58 -7.73
CA LEU A 16 18.33 -12.22 -7.14
C LEU A 16 19.58 -11.96 -6.27
N LYS A 17 20.06 -12.96 -5.53
CA LYS A 17 21.28 -12.85 -4.71
C LYS A 17 22.56 -12.81 -5.53
N ARG A 18 22.63 -13.56 -6.63
CA ARG A 18 23.80 -13.57 -7.52
C ARG A 18 23.95 -12.29 -8.32
N GLY A 19 22.84 -11.58 -8.61
CA GLY A 19 22.88 -10.23 -9.18
C GLY A 19 23.61 -9.20 -8.30
N SER A 20 23.65 -9.41 -6.97
CA SER A 20 24.36 -8.54 -6.03
C SER A 20 25.84 -8.92 -5.83
N ALA A 21 26.23 -10.14 -6.13
CA ALA A 21 27.59 -10.64 -5.88
C ALA A 21 28.59 -10.43 -7.05
N ILE A 22 28.09 -10.13 -8.25
CA ILE A 22 28.96 -9.94 -9.44
C ILE A 22 29.51 -8.50 -9.53
N ALA A 23 29.04 -7.57 -8.68
CA ALA A 23 29.53 -6.18 -8.65
C ALA A 23 30.86 -5.97 -7.89
N LEU A 24 31.46 -7.01 -7.29
CA LEU A 24 32.66 -6.90 -6.42
C LEU A 24 33.94 -7.44 -7.03
N GLY A 25 34.02 -7.75 -8.31
CA GLY A 25 35.18 -8.39 -8.89
C GLY A 25 35.70 -7.86 -10.24
N ALA A 26 35.71 -6.55 -10.48
CA ALA A 26 36.40 -6.02 -11.66
C ALA A 26 36.92 -4.59 -11.45
N THR A 27 38.03 -4.45 -10.77
CA THR A 27 38.91 -3.30 -10.97
C THR A 27 39.85 -3.61 -12.12
N VAL A 28 39.52 -3.16 -13.34
CA VAL A 28 40.48 -2.70 -14.39
C VAL A 28 39.67 -2.03 -15.51
N GLY A 29 39.98 -0.76 -15.83
CA GLY A 29 39.65 -0.16 -17.12
C GLY A 29 38.35 0.68 -17.14
N SER A 30 38.54 2.00 -17.10
CA SER A 30 37.52 3.02 -17.37
C SER A 30 36.97 2.91 -18.80
N GLN A 31 35.95 2.10 -19.00
CA GLN A 31 35.02 2.27 -20.12
C GLN A 31 33.61 2.13 -19.54
N ALA A 32 32.79 3.15 -19.76
CA ALA A 32 31.41 3.17 -19.35
C ALA A 32 30.67 1.92 -19.86
N ILE A 33 30.24 1.06 -18.93
CA ILE A 33 29.42 -0.10 -19.25
C ILE A 33 28.01 0.42 -19.56
N THR A 34 27.80 0.83 -20.82
CA THR A 34 26.49 1.26 -21.34
C THR A 34 25.56 0.09 -21.68
N GLY A 35 25.96 -1.15 -21.37
CA GLY A 35 25.25 -2.38 -21.75
C GLY A 35 24.39 -3.04 -20.69
N PHE A 36 24.25 -2.47 -19.51
CA PHE A 36 23.54 -3.11 -18.39
C PHE A 36 22.03 -3.36 -18.64
N PRO A 37 21.28 -2.47 -19.29
CA PRO A 37 19.86 -2.71 -19.55
C PRO A 37 19.60 -3.90 -20.49
N THR A 38 20.52 -4.15 -21.42
CA THR A 38 20.30 -5.13 -22.49
C THR A 38 20.50 -6.58 -22.02
N ILE A 39 21.44 -6.82 -21.10
CA ILE A 39 21.71 -8.17 -20.59
C ILE A 39 20.59 -8.63 -19.64
N TRP A 40 20.04 -7.73 -18.84
CA TRP A 40 18.87 -8.04 -18.00
C TRP A 40 17.61 -8.28 -18.81
N ALA A 41 17.36 -7.49 -19.85
CA ALA A 41 16.20 -7.65 -20.73
C ALA A 41 16.19 -8.99 -21.49
N GLN A 42 17.36 -9.53 -21.82
CA GLN A 42 17.45 -10.81 -22.53
C GLN A 42 17.19 -12.04 -21.64
N ASN A 43 17.46 -11.96 -20.33
CA ASN A 43 17.32 -13.09 -19.40
C ASN A 43 16.00 -13.13 -18.62
N ILE A 44 15.16 -12.08 -18.72
CA ILE A 44 13.89 -12.02 -18.00
C ILE A 44 12.67 -12.44 -18.84
N LYS A 45 12.86 -12.70 -20.14
CA LYS A 45 11.77 -13.21 -20.98
C LYS A 45 11.23 -14.51 -20.42
N ASN A 46 9.92 -14.58 -20.19
CA ASN A 46 9.21 -15.71 -19.61
C ASN A 46 9.42 -15.96 -18.11
N VAL A 47 10.01 -15.01 -17.37
CA VAL A 47 9.98 -15.08 -15.90
C VAL A 47 8.55 -14.83 -15.44
N THR A 48 8.07 -15.66 -14.52
CA THR A 48 6.81 -15.45 -13.83
C THR A 48 7.09 -14.92 -12.44
N LEU A 49 6.52 -13.75 -12.11
CA LEU A 49 6.54 -13.15 -10.79
C LEU A 49 5.15 -13.25 -10.18
N ARG A 50 5.10 -13.67 -8.93
CA ARG A 50 3.86 -13.77 -8.15
C ARG A 50 3.70 -12.48 -7.37
N GLN A 51 2.67 -11.71 -7.70
CA GLN A 51 2.30 -10.49 -7.01
C GLN A 51 0.98 -10.70 -6.28
N PHE A 52 0.91 -10.21 -5.05
CA PHE A 52 -0.36 -10.04 -4.40
C PHE A 52 -0.52 -8.59 -3.92
N GLY A 53 -1.76 -8.17 -3.73
CA GLY A 53 -2.10 -6.84 -3.27
C GLY A 53 -3.60 -6.63 -3.20
N THR A 54 -4.02 -5.42 -2.88
CA THR A 54 -5.43 -5.05 -2.93
C THR A 54 -5.90 -4.85 -4.37
N GLY A 55 -7.20 -4.83 -4.59
CA GLY A 55 -7.80 -4.66 -5.92
C GLY A 55 -7.52 -3.29 -6.58
N VAL A 56 -6.85 -2.37 -5.89
CA VAL A 56 -6.54 -1.04 -6.41
C VAL A 56 -5.55 -1.08 -7.56
N SER A 57 -4.46 -1.83 -7.42
CA SER A 57 -3.38 -1.93 -8.40
C SER A 57 -3.14 -3.35 -8.90
N ASN A 58 -3.78 -4.34 -8.30
CA ASN A 58 -3.62 -5.75 -8.65
C ASN A 58 -4.61 -6.17 -9.75
N ILE A 59 -4.54 -5.50 -10.90
CA ILE A 59 -5.49 -5.63 -12.02
C ILE A 59 -4.84 -6.25 -13.26
N ASN A 60 -5.61 -7.01 -14.01
CA ASN A 60 -5.15 -7.75 -15.20
C ASN A 60 -4.50 -6.88 -16.28
N ALA A 61 -4.95 -5.64 -16.45
CA ALA A 61 -4.35 -4.71 -17.42
C ALA A 61 -2.87 -4.42 -17.11
N ILE A 62 -2.47 -4.36 -15.84
CA ILE A 62 -1.07 -4.20 -15.44
C ILE A 62 -0.26 -5.46 -15.79
N ALA A 63 -0.81 -6.66 -15.55
CA ALA A 63 -0.14 -7.90 -15.92
C ALA A 63 0.05 -8.04 -17.43
N GLN A 64 -0.98 -7.68 -18.20
CA GLN A 64 -0.90 -7.65 -19.66
C GLN A 64 0.18 -6.66 -20.15
N LYS A 65 0.19 -5.45 -19.61
CA LYS A 65 1.16 -4.43 -19.98
C LYS A 65 2.59 -4.80 -19.59
N ALA A 66 2.79 -5.43 -18.43
CA ALA A 66 4.09 -5.95 -18.02
C ALA A 66 4.61 -7.02 -18.99
N LYS A 67 3.72 -7.88 -19.49
CA LYS A 67 4.08 -8.89 -20.49
C LYS A 67 4.47 -8.26 -21.84
N GLU A 68 3.72 -7.27 -22.29
CA GLU A 68 3.98 -6.56 -23.55
C GLU A 68 5.32 -5.79 -23.51
N ASP A 69 5.54 -5.01 -22.45
CA ASP A 69 6.67 -4.09 -22.35
C ASP A 69 7.96 -4.77 -21.90
N LEU A 70 7.86 -5.74 -20.99
CA LEU A 70 9.01 -6.32 -20.29
C LEU A 70 9.21 -7.82 -20.57
N GLY A 71 8.22 -8.49 -21.16
CA GLY A 71 8.24 -9.94 -21.37
C GLY A 71 8.09 -10.76 -20.09
N ILE A 72 7.62 -10.13 -18.99
CA ILE A 72 7.44 -10.74 -17.67
C ILE A 72 5.98 -11.17 -17.51
N ASN A 73 5.74 -12.38 -17.02
CA ASN A 73 4.41 -12.80 -16.61
C ASN A 73 4.18 -12.43 -15.14
N LEU A 74 3.06 -11.76 -14.85
CA LEU A 74 2.61 -11.51 -13.47
C LEU A 74 1.45 -12.43 -13.15
N GLU A 75 1.60 -13.23 -12.09
CA GLU A 75 0.51 -13.95 -11.45
C GLU A 75 -0.05 -13.07 -10.33
N LEU A 76 -1.26 -12.58 -10.49
CA LEU A 76 -1.88 -11.64 -9.57
C LEU A 76 -2.81 -12.37 -8.59
N THR A 77 -2.75 -12.01 -7.31
CA THR A 77 -3.67 -12.47 -6.26
C THR A 77 -4.24 -11.26 -5.53
N ALA A 78 -5.54 -11.01 -5.66
CA ALA A 78 -6.21 -9.94 -4.90
C ALA A 78 -6.52 -10.43 -3.47
N LEU A 79 -6.22 -9.60 -2.48
CA LEU A 79 -6.45 -9.83 -1.06
C LEU A 79 -6.95 -8.53 -0.41
N ASP A 80 -7.54 -8.63 0.78
CA ASP A 80 -7.76 -7.46 1.62
C ASP A 80 -6.49 -7.01 2.35
N THR A 81 -6.51 -5.83 2.95
CA THR A 81 -5.38 -5.21 3.65
C THR A 81 -4.80 -6.10 4.76
N ASP A 82 -5.65 -6.70 5.58
CA ASP A 82 -5.19 -7.54 6.70
C ASP A 82 -4.60 -8.87 6.19
N ALA A 83 -5.21 -9.46 5.17
CA ALA A 83 -4.71 -10.68 4.54
C ALA A 83 -3.36 -10.45 3.82
N THR A 84 -3.15 -9.27 3.19
CA THR A 84 -1.85 -8.92 2.59
C THR A 84 -0.76 -8.84 3.66
N ALA A 85 -1.02 -8.15 4.77
CA ALA A 85 -0.08 -8.05 5.89
C ALA A 85 0.25 -9.43 6.49
N GLN A 86 -0.77 -10.25 6.72
CA GLN A 86 -0.59 -11.62 7.23
C GLN A 86 0.26 -12.46 6.29
N ARG A 87 0.02 -12.40 4.99
CA ARG A 87 0.76 -13.17 3.98
C ARG A 87 2.24 -12.81 3.94
N VAL A 88 2.59 -11.52 4.05
CA VAL A 88 3.99 -11.10 4.15
C VAL A 88 4.69 -11.77 5.33
N VAL A 89 4.06 -11.78 6.50
CA VAL A 89 4.68 -12.30 7.73
C VAL A 89 4.75 -13.82 7.73
N THR A 90 3.69 -14.50 7.31
CA THR A 90 3.54 -15.95 7.51
C THR A 90 3.93 -16.79 6.30
N GLN A 91 3.92 -16.22 5.08
CA GLN A 91 4.12 -16.96 3.83
C GLN A 91 5.18 -16.32 2.90
N PRO A 92 6.40 -16.01 3.37
CA PRO A 92 7.39 -15.24 2.59
C PRO A 92 7.87 -15.92 1.31
N LYS A 93 7.63 -17.22 1.15
CA LYS A 93 7.98 -17.98 -0.05
C LYS A 93 6.86 -18.03 -1.09
N SER A 94 5.69 -17.49 -0.77
CA SER A 94 4.51 -17.55 -1.65
C SER A 94 4.41 -16.41 -2.64
N PHE A 95 5.32 -15.43 -2.58
CA PHE A 95 5.28 -14.23 -3.43
C PHE A 95 6.69 -13.74 -3.79
N ASP A 96 6.75 -12.91 -4.80
CA ASP A 96 7.94 -12.21 -5.25
C ASP A 96 7.76 -10.68 -5.11
N ILE A 97 6.53 -10.20 -5.25
CA ILE A 97 6.13 -8.79 -5.09
C ILE A 97 4.93 -8.71 -4.14
N ALA A 98 5.02 -7.82 -3.14
CA ALA A 98 3.90 -7.44 -2.28
C ALA A 98 3.51 -6.00 -2.59
N ASP A 99 2.29 -5.79 -3.04
CA ASP A 99 1.70 -4.48 -3.26
C ASP A 99 0.71 -4.20 -2.12
N ILE A 100 1.19 -3.48 -1.11
CA ILE A 100 0.51 -3.26 0.16
C ILE A 100 0.50 -1.78 0.51
N GLU A 101 -0.44 -1.39 1.34
CA GLU A 101 -0.54 -0.02 1.83
C GLU A 101 0.66 0.33 2.72
N TYR A 102 1.22 1.53 2.55
CA TYR A 102 2.42 1.98 3.26
C TYR A 102 2.31 1.88 4.79
N PHE A 103 1.13 2.11 5.35
CA PHE A 103 0.92 2.05 6.79
C PHE A 103 1.02 0.63 7.36
N THR A 104 0.87 -0.41 6.53
CA THR A 104 1.09 -1.80 6.95
C THR A 104 2.58 -2.15 7.08
N LEU A 105 3.48 -1.36 6.47
CA LEU A 105 4.92 -1.60 6.55
C LEU A 105 5.42 -1.67 8.00
N LYS A 106 4.88 -0.86 8.91
CA LYS A 106 5.23 -0.93 10.34
C LYS A 106 4.96 -2.29 10.96
N LYS A 107 3.93 -3.00 10.48
CA LYS A 107 3.56 -4.34 10.98
C LYS A 107 4.42 -5.43 10.35
N VAL A 108 4.74 -5.31 9.06
CA VAL A 108 5.37 -6.40 8.30
C VAL A 108 6.89 -6.29 8.21
N TRP A 109 7.46 -5.09 8.24
CA TRP A 109 8.90 -4.85 8.07
C TRP A 109 9.76 -5.57 9.13
N PRO A 110 9.39 -5.60 10.42
CA PRO A 110 10.17 -6.30 11.45
C PRO A 110 10.31 -7.80 11.22
N SER A 111 9.45 -8.42 10.40
CA SER A 111 9.57 -9.83 10.04
C SER A 111 10.86 -10.13 9.26
N GLY A 112 11.42 -9.14 8.57
CA GLY A 112 12.58 -9.31 7.68
C GLY A 112 12.25 -10.03 6.36
N ASN A 113 10.97 -10.19 6.03
CA ASN A 113 10.52 -10.86 4.80
C ASN A 113 10.42 -9.89 3.60
N MET A 114 10.53 -8.59 3.85
CA MET A 114 10.63 -7.54 2.84
C MET A 114 12.08 -7.09 2.66
N GLN A 115 12.41 -6.62 1.45
CA GLN A 115 13.74 -6.10 1.14
C GLN A 115 13.64 -4.64 0.68
N PRO A 116 14.50 -3.73 1.19
CA PRO A 116 14.60 -2.39 0.64
C PRO A 116 15.30 -2.42 -0.71
N MET A 117 15.02 -1.42 -1.51
CA MET A 117 15.60 -1.22 -2.83
C MET A 117 16.69 -0.16 -2.77
N ASP A 118 17.79 -0.40 -3.47
CA ASP A 118 18.81 0.61 -3.70
C ASP A 118 18.26 1.70 -4.64
N ILE A 119 18.17 2.94 -4.18
CA ILE A 119 17.60 4.06 -4.94
C ILE A 119 18.35 4.31 -6.25
N SER A 120 19.64 4.00 -6.33
CA SER A 120 20.43 4.16 -7.56
C SER A 120 19.94 3.25 -8.70
N LYS A 121 19.19 2.20 -8.37
CA LYS A 121 18.57 1.27 -9.33
C LYS A 121 17.14 1.66 -9.71
N LEU A 122 16.57 2.67 -9.07
CA LEU A 122 15.20 3.14 -9.33
C LEU A 122 15.24 4.28 -10.35
N LYS A 123 15.03 3.94 -11.62
CA LYS A 123 15.11 4.88 -12.76
C LYS A 123 14.31 6.18 -12.59
N TYR A 124 13.18 6.11 -11.89
CA TYR A 124 12.26 7.23 -11.71
C TYR A 124 12.15 7.67 -10.25
N PHE A 125 13.16 7.41 -9.42
CA PHE A 125 13.14 7.80 -8.01
C PHE A 125 12.91 9.30 -7.82
N ASP A 126 13.49 10.13 -8.67
CA ASP A 126 13.31 11.59 -8.70
C ASP A 126 11.84 12.01 -8.95
N LYS A 127 11.07 11.19 -9.67
CA LYS A 127 9.65 11.42 -9.99
C LYS A 127 8.69 11.03 -8.88
N ILE A 128 9.13 10.29 -7.88
CA ILE A 128 8.29 9.95 -6.73
C ILE A 128 7.90 11.23 -6.00
N ALA A 129 6.62 11.34 -5.64
CA ALA A 129 6.09 12.50 -4.91
C ALA A 129 6.82 12.68 -3.56
N GLY A 130 7.07 13.93 -3.18
CA GLY A 130 7.82 14.27 -1.97
C GLY A 130 7.21 13.69 -0.69
N THR A 131 5.87 13.57 -0.64
CA THR A 131 5.15 12.91 0.46
C THR A 131 5.73 11.53 0.83
N PHE A 132 6.26 10.79 -0.16
CA PHE A 132 6.86 9.46 0.04
C PHE A 132 8.39 9.50 0.16
N LYS A 133 9.02 10.66 0.13
CA LYS A 133 10.48 10.85 0.26
C LYS A 133 10.85 11.67 1.48
N ASP A 134 10.57 12.96 1.43
CA ASP A 134 10.91 13.95 2.46
C ASP A 134 9.70 14.42 3.28
N GLY A 135 8.52 13.88 3.01
CA GLY A 135 7.29 14.21 3.70
C GLY A 135 6.64 15.52 3.28
N LYS A 136 7.05 16.09 2.16
CA LYS A 136 6.52 17.36 1.66
C LYS A 136 5.63 17.13 0.44
N LEU A 137 4.44 17.72 0.45
CA LEU A 137 3.53 17.68 -0.70
C LEU A 137 4.06 18.55 -1.85
N THR A 138 4.59 19.73 -1.50
CA THR A 138 5.28 20.66 -2.41
C THR A 138 6.58 21.10 -1.77
N PRO A 139 7.55 21.66 -2.52
CA PRO A 139 8.81 22.15 -1.94
C PRO A 139 8.65 23.16 -0.81
N SER A 140 7.56 23.95 -0.84
CA SER A 140 7.23 24.96 0.17
C SER A 140 6.36 24.44 1.33
N SER A 141 5.85 23.23 1.24
CA SER A 141 5.02 22.64 2.30
C SER A 141 5.86 22.36 3.55
N THR A 142 5.21 22.39 4.71
CA THR A 142 5.76 21.82 5.94
C THR A 142 5.87 20.30 5.78
N ILE A 143 6.79 19.69 6.51
CA ILE A 143 6.90 18.23 6.58
C ILE A 143 5.65 17.68 7.22
N ALA A 144 5.06 16.66 6.60
CA ALA A 144 3.89 15.95 7.14
C ALA A 144 4.23 15.34 8.50
N GLN A 145 3.29 15.47 9.42
CA GLN A 145 3.44 14.96 10.79
C GLN A 145 2.77 13.60 10.95
N GLY A 146 3.00 12.98 12.10
CA GLY A 146 2.38 11.72 12.48
C GLY A 146 2.86 10.54 11.62
N THR A 147 1.93 9.67 11.31
CA THR A 147 2.20 8.42 10.58
C THR A 147 2.25 8.62 9.06
N ALA A 148 2.84 9.73 8.60
CA ALA A 148 2.97 10.04 7.18
C ALA A 148 3.87 9.02 6.45
N PRO A 149 3.70 8.83 5.12
CA PRO A 149 4.41 7.80 4.35
C PRO A 149 5.92 7.87 4.47
N HIS A 150 6.52 9.07 4.48
CA HIS A 150 7.97 9.24 4.57
C HIS A 150 8.60 8.62 5.84
N THR A 151 7.81 8.45 6.92
CA THR A 151 8.30 7.85 8.18
C THR A 151 8.64 6.37 8.08
N VAL A 152 8.21 5.72 6.99
CA VAL A 152 8.45 4.30 6.71
C VAL A 152 9.15 4.08 5.37
N SER A 153 9.59 5.14 4.71
CA SER A 153 10.12 5.07 3.34
C SER A 153 11.57 4.62 3.24
N PHE A 154 12.35 4.73 4.32
CA PHE A 154 13.78 4.41 4.28
C PHE A 154 14.21 3.50 5.42
N THR A 155 15.31 2.77 5.20
CA THR A 155 16.02 1.99 6.22
C THR A 155 17.49 2.37 6.25
N ASP A 156 18.22 2.08 7.34
CA ASP A 156 19.64 2.41 7.48
C ASP A 156 20.55 1.50 6.66
N GLY A 157 20.01 0.41 6.12
CA GLY A 157 20.79 -0.54 5.33
C GLY A 157 19.93 -1.66 4.72
N PRO A 158 20.54 -2.50 3.87
CA PRO A 158 19.81 -3.53 3.09
C PRO A 158 19.20 -4.63 3.94
N ASN A 159 19.64 -4.80 5.17
CA ASN A 159 19.16 -5.84 6.10
C ASN A 159 18.51 -5.25 7.36
N SER A 160 18.30 -3.92 7.38
CA SER A 160 17.69 -3.26 8.53
C SER A 160 16.22 -3.70 8.69
N LYS A 161 15.82 -4.00 9.91
CA LYS A 161 14.44 -4.31 10.30
C LYS A 161 13.70 -3.12 10.91
N SER A 162 14.33 -1.96 10.90
CA SER A 162 13.78 -0.69 11.38
C SER A 162 13.87 0.38 10.30
N PHE A 163 12.99 1.38 10.42
CA PHE A 163 12.98 2.52 9.50
C PHE A 163 13.99 3.58 9.94
N SER A 164 14.63 4.20 8.97
CA SER A 164 15.48 5.37 9.19
C SER A 164 14.62 6.62 9.36
N LYS A 165 15.10 7.54 10.20
CA LYS A 165 14.49 8.87 10.40
C LYS A 165 14.84 9.87 9.31
N SER A 166 15.73 9.52 8.42
CA SER A 166 16.22 10.37 7.31
C SER A 166 16.32 9.57 6.02
N MET A 167 16.39 10.28 4.91
CA MET A 167 16.62 9.66 3.60
C MET A 167 17.97 8.95 3.59
N THR A 168 17.98 7.74 3.04
CA THR A 168 19.16 6.91 2.83
C THR A 168 19.14 6.34 1.41
N ASN A 169 20.12 5.52 1.06
CA ASN A 169 20.13 4.82 -0.23
C ASN A 169 19.19 3.59 -0.25
N TRP A 170 18.50 3.28 0.84
CA TRP A 170 17.68 2.08 0.96
C TRP A 170 16.20 2.43 1.12
N TYR A 171 15.46 2.26 0.04
CA TYR A 171 14.05 2.64 -0.07
C TYR A 171 13.14 1.43 0.13
N THR A 172 12.13 1.55 0.99
CA THR A 172 11.29 0.41 1.39
C THR A 172 10.19 0.07 0.42
N MET A 173 9.74 1.05 -0.39
CA MET A 173 8.59 0.90 -1.28
C MET A 173 8.78 1.71 -2.57
N VAL A 174 8.07 1.30 -3.62
CA VAL A 174 7.82 2.16 -4.79
C VAL A 174 6.33 2.48 -4.79
N PRO A 175 5.91 3.74 -4.53
CA PRO A 175 4.51 4.12 -4.58
C PRO A 175 3.95 3.91 -5.98
N THR A 176 2.88 3.14 -6.10
CA THR A 176 2.19 2.85 -7.36
C THR A 176 0.97 3.74 -7.52
N ILE A 177 0.15 3.81 -6.48
CA ILE A 177 -1.09 4.59 -6.43
C ILE A 177 -1.15 5.25 -5.06
N TYR A 178 -1.64 6.48 -4.99
CA TYR A 178 -2.02 7.12 -3.74
C TYR A 178 -3.23 8.05 -3.95
N ASN A 179 -4.01 8.19 -2.91
CA ASN A 179 -5.14 9.11 -2.83
C ASN A 179 -5.24 9.69 -1.42
N ALA A 180 -6.17 10.61 -1.22
CA ALA A 180 -6.66 10.95 0.09
C ALA A 180 -8.01 10.26 0.30
N ASP A 181 -8.23 9.67 1.47
CA ASP A 181 -9.54 9.13 1.81
C ASP A 181 -10.54 10.27 1.94
N THR A 182 -11.71 10.07 1.34
CA THR A 182 -12.78 11.07 1.24
C THR A 182 -14.12 10.35 1.33
N LEU A 183 -15.18 11.10 1.60
CA LEU A 183 -16.52 10.54 1.52
C LEU A 183 -16.91 10.29 0.06
N GLY A 184 -17.26 9.04 -0.24
CA GLY A 184 -17.95 8.65 -1.46
C GLY A 184 -19.45 8.99 -1.33
N ILE A 185 -20.03 9.66 -2.32
CA ILE A 185 -21.42 10.09 -2.27
C ILE A 185 -22.17 9.79 -3.56
N ARG A 186 -23.49 9.69 -3.44
CA ARG A 186 -24.45 9.64 -4.56
C ARG A 186 -25.14 11.02 -4.69
N PRO A 187 -24.54 11.97 -5.44
CA PRO A 187 -25.09 13.32 -5.54
C PRO A 187 -26.49 13.36 -6.16
N ASP A 188 -26.79 12.40 -7.03
CA ASP A 188 -28.11 12.22 -7.64
C ASP A 188 -29.22 11.81 -6.64
N LEU A 189 -28.85 11.17 -5.52
CA LEU A 189 -29.79 10.77 -4.47
C LEU A 189 -29.79 11.73 -3.28
N ILE A 190 -28.72 12.48 -3.06
CA ILE A 190 -28.58 13.42 -1.95
C ILE A 190 -29.15 14.81 -2.33
N GLY A 191 -28.90 15.28 -3.55
CA GLY A 191 -29.45 16.53 -4.07
C GLY A 191 -28.89 17.81 -3.45
N ARG A 192 -27.85 17.74 -2.60
CA ARG A 192 -27.16 18.87 -1.97
C ARG A 192 -25.66 18.63 -1.83
N PRO A 193 -24.85 19.68 -1.68
CA PRO A 193 -23.42 19.53 -1.41
C PRO A 193 -23.16 18.81 -0.08
N ILE A 194 -22.11 17.99 -0.06
CA ILE A 194 -21.54 17.37 1.15
C ILE A 194 -20.15 17.99 1.35
N ASN A 195 -19.96 18.67 2.47
CA ASN A 195 -18.76 19.49 2.72
C ASN A 195 -18.04 19.11 4.04
N SER A 196 -18.52 18.12 4.75
CA SER A 196 -17.96 17.72 6.05
C SER A 196 -18.03 16.22 6.25
N TRP A 197 -17.06 15.68 6.96
CA TRP A 197 -17.08 14.31 7.44
C TRP A 197 -18.25 14.00 8.39
N THR A 198 -18.78 15.01 9.08
CA THR A 198 -19.96 14.86 9.97
C THR A 198 -21.16 14.24 9.27
N GLU A 199 -21.23 14.39 7.96
CA GLU A 199 -22.34 13.88 7.15
C GLU A 199 -22.48 12.37 7.17
N LEU A 200 -21.41 11.63 7.45
CA LEU A 200 -21.47 10.18 7.60
C LEU A 200 -22.39 9.75 8.76
N LEU A 201 -22.48 10.58 9.81
CA LEU A 201 -23.39 10.37 10.95
C LEU A 201 -24.63 11.25 10.92
N ASN A 202 -24.87 12.00 9.83
CA ASN A 202 -26.07 12.81 9.70
C ASN A 202 -27.32 11.91 9.71
N PRO A 203 -28.31 12.18 10.59
CA PRO A 203 -29.57 11.41 10.66
C PRO A 203 -30.33 11.33 9.33
N GLU A 204 -30.15 12.28 8.42
CA GLU A 204 -30.71 12.25 7.06
C GLU A 204 -30.34 10.97 6.31
N PHE A 205 -29.14 10.42 6.57
CA PHE A 205 -28.63 9.23 5.93
C PHE A 205 -28.78 7.95 6.79
N LYS A 206 -29.66 7.98 7.78
CA LYS A 206 -29.90 6.82 8.63
C LYS A 206 -30.30 5.59 7.80
N GLY A 207 -29.58 4.49 8.01
CA GLY A 207 -29.75 3.25 7.26
C GLY A 207 -29.24 3.29 5.81
N LYS A 208 -28.52 4.36 5.43
CA LYS A 208 -27.96 4.56 4.08
C LYS A 208 -26.47 4.92 4.08
N ALA A 209 -25.87 5.11 5.26
CA ALA A 209 -24.44 5.31 5.41
C ALA A 209 -23.72 3.97 5.46
N SER A 210 -22.47 3.91 4.99
CA SER A 210 -21.59 2.76 5.16
C SER A 210 -20.16 3.19 5.45
N ILE A 211 -19.39 2.30 6.09
CA ILE A 211 -18.03 2.57 6.48
C ILE A 211 -17.14 1.38 6.19
N LEU A 212 -15.89 1.65 5.81
CA LEU A 212 -14.88 0.63 5.58
C LEU A 212 -14.55 -0.14 6.87
N ASN A 213 -14.73 -1.45 6.83
CA ASN A 213 -14.49 -2.37 7.96
C ASN A 213 -13.06 -2.97 7.89
N ILE A 214 -12.07 -2.11 7.72
CA ILE A 214 -10.66 -2.42 7.87
C ILE A 214 -10.15 -1.59 9.06
N SER A 215 -9.73 -2.26 10.12
CA SER A 215 -9.46 -1.61 11.42
C SER A 215 -8.46 -0.44 11.34
N SER A 216 -7.43 -0.56 10.48
CA SER A 216 -6.40 0.46 10.31
C SER A 216 -6.84 1.67 9.48
N ILE A 217 -7.92 1.56 8.70
CA ILE A 217 -8.45 2.63 7.86
C ILE A 217 -9.74 3.17 8.48
N GLY A 218 -10.73 2.31 8.69
CA GLY A 218 -12.04 2.72 9.19
C GLY A 218 -12.00 3.45 10.53
N ILE A 219 -11.00 3.16 11.40
CA ILE A 219 -10.83 3.95 12.64
C ILE A 219 -10.34 5.38 12.36
N MET A 220 -9.55 5.59 11.31
CA MET A 220 -9.11 6.93 10.91
C MET A 220 -10.26 7.72 10.29
N ASP A 221 -11.10 7.07 9.46
CA ASP A 221 -12.31 7.67 8.91
C ASP A 221 -13.28 8.07 10.04
N ALA A 222 -13.47 7.18 11.01
CA ALA A 222 -14.26 7.47 12.20
C ALA A 222 -13.69 8.66 12.99
N ALA A 223 -12.36 8.75 13.10
CA ALA A 223 -11.71 9.87 13.77
C ALA A 223 -11.91 11.19 13.00
N MET A 224 -11.89 11.16 11.66
CA MET A 224 -12.22 12.36 10.85
C MET A 224 -13.62 12.88 11.12
N VAL A 225 -14.57 11.96 11.28
CA VAL A 225 -15.95 12.32 11.66
C VAL A 225 -16.02 12.94 13.06
N CYS A 226 -15.44 12.26 14.06
CA CYS A 226 -15.48 12.73 15.45
C CYS A 226 -14.76 14.06 15.64
N GLU A 227 -13.65 14.31 14.93
CA GLU A 227 -12.95 15.59 14.92
C GLU A 227 -13.81 16.68 14.28
N ALA A 228 -14.41 16.38 13.13
CA ALA A 228 -15.28 17.33 12.43
C ALA A 228 -16.55 17.68 13.24
N MET A 229 -17.03 16.77 14.10
CA MET A 229 -18.11 17.02 15.05
C MET A 229 -17.65 17.83 16.29
N GLY A 230 -16.35 17.98 16.50
CA GLY A 230 -15.79 18.62 17.71
C GLY A 230 -15.83 17.76 18.96
N GLU A 231 -16.13 16.45 18.83
CA GLU A 231 -16.29 15.53 19.95
C GLU A 231 -14.95 14.98 20.48
N VAL A 232 -13.95 14.82 19.60
CA VAL A 232 -12.63 14.32 19.93
C VAL A 232 -11.56 15.16 19.22
N GLN A 233 -10.52 15.55 19.97
CA GLN A 233 -9.30 16.12 19.39
C GLN A 233 -8.20 15.06 19.41
N TYR A 234 -7.52 14.91 18.28
CA TYR A 234 -6.48 13.90 18.11
C TYR A 234 -5.10 14.55 18.05
N GLY A 235 -4.15 13.96 18.75
CA GLY A 235 -2.75 14.32 18.57
C GLY A 235 -2.20 13.84 17.23
N ASP A 236 -2.48 12.59 16.89
CA ASP A 236 -2.13 11.96 15.61
C ASP A 236 -3.13 10.83 15.30
N LYS A 237 -4.02 11.07 14.34
CA LYS A 237 -5.03 10.07 13.92
C LYS A 237 -4.43 8.76 13.40
N GLY A 238 -3.19 8.78 12.94
CA GLY A 238 -2.46 7.57 12.54
C GLY A 238 -1.75 6.86 13.70
N ASN A 239 -1.76 7.43 14.91
CA ASN A 239 -1.16 6.88 16.11
C ASN A 239 -1.96 7.28 17.37
N MET A 240 -3.24 6.97 17.33
CA MET A 240 -4.18 7.34 18.39
C MET A 240 -3.82 6.70 19.73
N THR A 241 -4.06 7.44 20.81
CA THR A 241 -4.04 6.91 22.16
C THR A 241 -5.23 5.98 22.40
N ARG A 242 -5.13 5.17 23.44
CA ARG A 242 -6.25 4.28 23.83
C ARG A 242 -7.52 5.08 24.14
N GLU A 243 -7.38 6.24 24.80
CA GLU A 243 -8.51 7.09 25.14
C GLU A 243 -9.20 7.68 23.90
N GLU A 244 -8.43 8.14 22.90
CA GLU A 244 -8.94 8.63 21.62
C GLU A 244 -9.69 7.52 20.88
N ILE A 245 -9.15 6.30 20.86
CA ILE A 245 -9.81 5.13 20.25
C ILE A 245 -11.12 4.82 20.96
N ASP A 246 -11.10 4.73 22.30
CA ASP A 246 -12.28 4.34 23.09
C ASP A 246 -13.41 5.37 22.92
N LYS A 247 -13.12 6.68 22.91
CA LYS A 247 -14.11 7.74 22.62
C LYS A 247 -14.68 7.63 21.22
N THR A 248 -13.82 7.47 20.22
CA THR A 248 -14.24 7.30 18.81
C THR A 248 -15.16 6.10 18.65
N MET A 249 -14.78 4.97 19.22
CA MET A 249 -15.55 3.73 19.15
C MET A 249 -16.88 3.81 19.90
N ALA A 250 -16.96 4.57 21.01
CA ALA A 250 -18.21 4.79 21.72
C ALA A 250 -19.24 5.51 20.83
N ILE A 251 -18.84 6.60 20.15
CA ILE A 251 -19.70 7.37 19.24
C ILE A 251 -20.21 6.48 18.11
N PHE A 252 -19.31 5.74 17.45
CA PHE A 252 -19.70 4.89 16.31
C PHE A 252 -20.51 3.66 16.74
N THR A 253 -20.28 3.15 17.94
CA THR A 253 -21.09 2.06 18.51
C THR A 253 -22.53 2.51 18.76
N GLU A 254 -22.74 3.72 19.31
CA GLU A 254 -24.08 4.28 19.49
C GLU A 254 -24.76 4.57 18.11
N ALA A 255 -24.04 5.13 17.17
CA ALA A 255 -24.55 5.32 15.80
C ALA A 255 -24.96 3.99 15.15
N LYS A 256 -24.16 2.94 15.32
CA LYS A 256 -24.51 1.58 14.84
C LYS A 256 -25.79 1.06 15.52
N LYS A 257 -25.89 1.16 16.84
CA LYS A 257 -27.09 0.76 17.59
C LYS A 257 -28.33 1.53 17.17
N ALA A 258 -28.16 2.82 16.84
CA ALA A 258 -29.23 3.66 16.33
C ALA A 258 -29.65 3.33 14.89
N GLY A 259 -28.92 2.42 14.20
CA GLY A 259 -29.23 2.01 12.84
C GLY A 259 -28.75 2.99 11.76
N GLN A 260 -27.70 3.78 12.05
CA GLN A 260 -27.13 4.73 11.09
C GLN A 260 -26.58 4.03 9.84
N PHE A 261 -25.90 2.88 10.05
CA PHE A 261 -25.18 2.23 8.97
C PHE A 261 -26.01 1.17 8.25
N ARG A 262 -25.99 1.22 6.91
CA ARG A 262 -26.53 0.17 6.04
C ARG A 262 -25.61 -1.04 6.02
N ALA A 263 -24.27 -0.80 5.96
CA ALA A 263 -23.29 -1.85 5.85
C ALA A 263 -21.90 -1.43 6.38
N PHE A 264 -21.09 -2.46 6.62
CA PHE A 264 -19.67 -2.38 6.92
C PHE A 264 -18.93 -3.17 5.84
N TRP A 265 -18.39 -2.49 4.84
CA TRP A 265 -17.78 -3.12 3.66
C TRP A 265 -16.29 -3.37 3.84
N LYS A 266 -15.72 -4.34 3.10
CA LYS A 266 -14.31 -4.71 3.14
C LYS A 266 -13.64 -4.72 1.78
N THR A 267 -14.39 -4.94 0.72
CA THR A 267 -13.88 -5.07 -0.64
C THR A 267 -14.45 -3.97 -1.53
N PHE A 268 -13.71 -3.63 -2.58
CA PHE A 268 -14.19 -2.65 -3.56
C PHE A 268 -15.52 -3.05 -4.21
N ASP A 269 -15.70 -4.35 -4.48
CA ASP A 269 -16.95 -4.84 -5.08
C ASP A 269 -18.14 -4.61 -4.14
N GLU A 270 -17.98 -4.83 -2.83
CA GLU A 270 -19.02 -4.50 -1.83
C GLU A 270 -19.34 -3.01 -1.83
N SER A 271 -18.31 -2.16 -1.80
CA SER A 271 -18.45 -0.69 -1.86
C SER A 271 -19.20 -0.25 -3.13
N VAL A 272 -18.74 -0.72 -4.29
CA VAL A 272 -19.36 -0.40 -5.58
C VAL A 272 -20.82 -0.85 -5.63
N ASN A 273 -21.12 -2.05 -5.18
CA ASN A 273 -22.49 -2.59 -5.20
C ASN A 273 -23.43 -1.79 -4.28
N LEU A 274 -22.97 -1.42 -3.07
CA LEU A 274 -23.77 -0.58 -2.15
C LEU A 274 -24.12 0.77 -2.76
N MET A 275 -23.15 1.40 -3.43
CA MET A 275 -23.37 2.71 -4.04
C MET A 275 -24.15 2.61 -5.35
N ALA A 276 -23.87 1.63 -6.21
CA ALA A 276 -24.54 1.47 -7.50
C ALA A 276 -26.02 1.09 -7.33
N SER A 277 -26.36 0.25 -6.36
CA SER A 277 -27.75 -0.12 -6.06
C SER A 277 -28.56 1.01 -5.41
N GLY A 278 -27.90 2.03 -4.83
CA GLY A 278 -28.55 3.07 -4.03
C GLY A 278 -28.94 2.62 -2.62
N GLU A 279 -28.52 1.43 -2.19
CA GLU A 279 -28.65 1.01 -0.79
C GLU A 279 -27.76 1.83 0.14
N GLY A 280 -26.58 2.24 -0.32
CA GLY A 280 -25.74 3.26 0.28
C GLY A 280 -25.81 4.55 -0.52
N VAL A 281 -25.83 5.69 0.15
CA VAL A 281 -25.78 7.02 -0.50
C VAL A 281 -24.55 7.82 -0.08
N ILE A 282 -23.96 7.46 1.05
CA ILE A 282 -22.72 8.06 1.59
C ILE A 282 -21.87 6.96 2.26
N GLN A 283 -20.59 6.99 2.00
CA GLN A 283 -19.65 6.00 2.58
C GLN A 283 -18.25 6.60 2.78
N SER A 284 -17.49 6.01 3.68
CA SER A 284 -16.05 6.27 3.80
C SER A 284 -15.26 5.21 3.10
#